data_dc016893f6118d3bd3d6e130fc13da9d
#
_entry.id   dc016893f6118d3bd3d6e130fc13da9d
#
_cell.length_a   1.000
_cell.length_b   1.000
_cell.length_c   1.000
_cell.angle_alpha   90.00
_cell.angle_beta   90.00
_cell.angle_gamma   90.00
#
_symmetry.space_group_name_H-M   'P 1'
#
loop_
_entity.id
_entity.type
_entity.pdbx_description
1 polymer ?
#
loop_
_entity_poly.entity_id
_entity_poly.type
_entity_poly.pdbx_seq_one_letter_code
_entity_poly.pdbx_strand_id
1 'polypeptide(L)'
;MLMLEQRIQQQFFDSADLKYAAAEVLARPIADGVRALVDCITAGGKVLACGNGGSASDAQHFAAEFIGRFERERPGLAAIALTTDSSILTAIGNDYDFDSIFSKQVQALGAPGDVLLAISTSGNSGNVLAAVLAAQAKDMTVIALTGRNGGKLREALTETDVHICVPHERTARIQEVHVLVVHCLCDAVDLQLLGEQDNP
;
A
#
# COMPACT_ATOMS: atom_id res chain seq x y z
N MET A 1 1.17 7.55 37.80
CA MET A 1 -0.08 7.29 37.03
C MET A 1 -0.37 8.45 36.08
N LEU A 2 -0.52 9.68 36.54
CA LEU A 2 -0.74 10.90 35.73
C LEU A 2 0.23 11.05 34.53
N MET A 3 1.54 10.79 34.69
CA MET A 3 2.53 10.87 33.61
C MET A 3 2.29 9.85 32.49
N LEU A 4 1.81 8.64 32.79
CA LEU A 4 1.52 7.63 31.78
C LEU A 4 0.27 7.98 30.96
N GLU A 5 -0.77 8.42 31.61
CA GLU A 5 -2.00 8.88 30.96
C GLU A 5 -1.73 10.07 30.02
N GLN A 6 -1.00 11.07 30.48
CA GLN A 6 -0.59 12.22 29.66
C GLN A 6 0.24 11.80 28.44
N ARG A 7 1.19 10.86 28.64
CA ARG A 7 1.97 10.31 27.53
C ARG A 7 1.10 9.58 26.51
N ILE A 8 0.10 8.83 26.97
CA ILE A 8 -0.85 8.15 26.07
C ILE A 8 -1.69 9.17 25.30
N GLN A 9 -2.27 10.17 26.00
CA GLN A 9 -3.04 11.24 25.34
C GLN A 9 -2.22 11.96 24.26
N GLN A 10 -0.94 12.25 24.55
CA GLN A 10 -0.07 12.91 23.58
C GLN A 10 0.10 12.07 22.28
N GLN A 11 0.13 10.71 22.37
CA GLN A 11 0.19 9.88 21.17
C GLN A 11 -1.06 10.07 20.28
N PHE A 12 -2.24 10.24 20.86
CA PHE A 12 -3.46 10.53 20.11
C PHE A 12 -3.41 11.89 19.43
N PHE A 13 -2.96 12.92 20.15
CA PHE A 13 -2.83 14.26 19.60
C PHE A 13 -1.80 14.31 18.47
N ASP A 14 -0.60 13.76 18.69
CA ASP A 14 0.44 13.65 17.65
C ASP A 14 -0.08 12.92 16.39
N SER A 15 -0.89 11.88 16.56
CA SER A 15 -1.50 11.13 15.45
C SER A 15 -2.55 11.97 14.71
N ALA A 16 -3.41 12.70 15.44
CA ALA A 16 -4.42 13.58 14.86
C ALA A 16 -3.77 14.72 14.07
N ASP A 17 -2.80 15.40 14.67
CA ASP A 17 -2.09 16.52 14.04
C ASP A 17 -1.42 16.08 12.73
N LEU A 18 -0.76 14.91 12.73
CA LEU A 18 -0.19 14.37 11.49
C LEU A 18 -1.24 14.08 10.43
N LYS A 19 -2.39 13.51 10.80
CA LYS A 19 -3.47 13.21 9.84
C LYS A 19 -4.03 14.49 9.21
N TYR A 20 -4.19 15.57 9.97
CA TYR A 20 -4.59 16.87 9.43
C TYR A 20 -3.55 17.40 8.44
N ALA A 21 -2.27 17.42 8.81
CA ALA A 21 -1.21 17.88 7.92
C ALA A 21 -1.04 16.99 6.67
N ALA A 22 -1.21 15.68 6.83
CA ALA A 22 -1.11 14.73 5.73
C ALA A 22 -2.26 14.85 4.72
N ALA A 23 -3.48 15.18 5.16
CA ALA A 23 -4.65 15.30 4.28
C ALA A 23 -4.43 16.28 3.13
N GLU A 24 -3.79 17.43 3.40
CA GLU A 24 -3.53 18.46 2.40
C GLU A 24 -2.57 18.00 1.29
N VAL A 25 -1.56 17.20 1.65
CA VAL A 25 -0.49 16.79 0.72
C VAL A 25 -0.76 15.44 0.08
N LEU A 26 -1.56 14.56 0.70
CA LEU A 26 -1.82 13.21 0.23
C LEU A 26 -3.10 13.06 -0.60
N ALA A 27 -4.06 13.98 -0.51
CA ALA A 27 -5.35 13.85 -1.22
C ALA A 27 -5.15 13.61 -2.73
N ARG A 28 -4.28 14.38 -3.38
CA ARG A 28 -4.03 14.24 -4.83
C ARG A 28 -3.30 12.94 -5.17
N PRO A 29 -2.17 12.57 -4.54
CA PRO A 29 -1.52 11.27 -4.79
C PRO A 29 -2.44 10.07 -4.52
N ILE A 30 -3.29 10.13 -3.50
CA ILE A 30 -4.28 9.07 -3.23
C ILE A 30 -5.28 8.97 -4.39
N ALA A 31 -5.80 10.09 -4.88
CA ALA A 31 -6.70 10.10 -6.04
C ALA A 31 -6.03 9.57 -7.32
N ASP A 32 -4.73 9.83 -7.52
CA ASP A 32 -3.94 9.24 -8.62
C ASP A 32 -3.85 7.71 -8.45
N GLY A 33 -3.60 7.23 -7.22
CA GLY A 33 -3.60 5.81 -6.88
C GLY A 33 -4.96 5.14 -7.11
N VAL A 34 -6.05 5.80 -6.75
CA VAL A 34 -7.43 5.32 -7.02
C VAL A 34 -7.65 5.12 -8.51
N ARG A 35 -7.24 6.10 -9.36
CA ARG A 35 -7.36 5.95 -10.82
C ARG A 35 -6.60 4.74 -11.33
N ALA A 36 -5.35 4.54 -10.91
CA ALA A 36 -4.56 3.38 -11.30
C ALA A 36 -5.22 2.05 -10.87
N LEU A 37 -5.81 1.99 -9.67
CA LEU A 37 -6.55 0.80 -9.20
C LEU A 37 -7.82 0.56 -10.02
N VAL A 38 -8.62 1.59 -10.29
CA VAL A 38 -9.84 1.47 -11.09
C VAL A 38 -9.53 1.02 -12.51
N ASP A 39 -8.52 1.61 -13.15
CA ASP A 39 -8.09 1.23 -14.49
C ASP A 39 -7.63 -0.22 -14.54
N CYS A 40 -6.84 -0.67 -13.57
CA CYS A 40 -6.39 -2.05 -13.44
C CYS A 40 -7.58 -3.02 -13.31
N ILE A 41 -8.48 -2.78 -12.36
CA ILE A 41 -9.61 -3.69 -12.06
C ILE A 41 -10.61 -3.71 -13.22
N THR A 42 -10.94 -2.59 -13.83
CA THR A 42 -11.87 -2.53 -14.97
C THR A 42 -11.30 -3.17 -16.23
N ALA A 43 -9.98 -3.20 -16.37
CA ALA A 43 -9.29 -3.96 -17.43
C ALA A 43 -9.18 -5.47 -17.12
N GLY A 44 -9.68 -5.95 -15.97
CA GLY A 44 -9.60 -7.35 -15.57
C GLY A 44 -8.27 -7.74 -14.93
N GLY A 45 -7.45 -6.77 -14.53
CA GLY A 45 -6.20 -6.96 -13.81
C GLY A 45 -6.39 -7.25 -12.33
N LYS A 46 -5.28 -7.35 -11.61
CA LYS A 46 -5.22 -7.60 -10.17
C LYS A 46 -4.20 -6.70 -9.48
N VAL A 47 -4.33 -6.59 -8.17
CA VAL A 47 -3.37 -5.87 -7.33
C VAL A 47 -2.51 -6.87 -6.56
N LEU A 48 -1.20 -6.73 -6.64
CA LEU A 48 -0.25 -7.41 -5.78
C LEU A 48 0.19 -6.43 -4.69
N ALA A 49 0.21 -6.85 -3.42
CA ALA A 49 0.58 -5.97 -2.31
C ALA A 49 1.74 -6.57 -1.51
N CYS A 50 2.76 -5.76 -1.17
CA CYS A 50 3.90 -6.20 -0.39
C CYS A 50 4.39 -5.15 0.61
N GLY A 51 5.06 -5.62 1.66
CA GLY A 51 5.65 -4.82 2.72
C GLY A 51 6.21 -5.69 3.83
N ASN A 52 6.91 -5.11 4.78
CA ASN A 52 7.54 -5.84 5.89
C ASN A 52 6.91 -5.46 7.24
N GLY A 53 6.84 -6.39 8.18
CA GLY A 53 6.35 -6.14 9.54
C GLY A 53 4.93 -5.57 9.56
N GLY A 54 4.73 -4.38 10.15
CA GLY A 54 3.44 -3.68 10.12
C GLY A 54 2.94 -3.40 8.70
N SER A 55 3.84 -3.05 7.79
CA SER A 55 3.49 -2.86 6.37
C SER A 55 3.11 -4.17 5.66
N ALA A 56 3.54 -5.34 6.16
CA ALA A 56 3.02 -6.62 5.69
C ALA A 56 1.57 -6.82 6.12
N SER A 57 1.23 -6.41 7.34
CA SER A 57 -0.16 -6.41 7.82
C SER A 57 -1.05 -5.45 7.01
N ASP A 58 -0.53 -4.27 6.65
CA ASP A 58 -1.24 -3.31 5.80
C ASP A 58 -1.50 -3.87 4.40
N ALA A 59 -0.54 -4.60 3.81
CA ALA A 59 -0.71 -5.30 2.53
C ALA A 59 -1.79 -6.38 2.60
N GLN A 60 -1.85 -7.15 3.69
CA GLN A 60 -2.90 -8.15 3.93
C GLN A 60 -4.27 -7.50 4.16
N HIS A 61 -4.31 -6.40 4.93
CA HIS A 61 -5.51 -5.63 5.17
C HIS A 61 -6.09 -5.10 3.86
N PHE A 62 -5.28 -4.45 3.02
CA PHE A 62 -5.69 -4.00 1.70
C PHE A 62 -6.28 -5.14 0.84
N ALA A 63 -5.59 -6.28 0.77
CA ALA A 63 -6.07 -7.43 -0.01
C ALA A 63 -7.40 -7.99 0.53
N ALA A 64 -7.59 -7.99 1.85
CA ALA A 64 -8.83 -8.43 2.49
C ALA A 64 -10.00 -7.50 2.15
N GLU A 65 -9.79 -6.17 2.19
CA GLU A 65 -10.82 -5.19 1.83
C GLU A 65 -11.19 -5.28 0.34
N PHE A 66 -10.24 -5.58 -0.54
CA PHE A 66 -10.51 -5.75 -1.96
C PHE A 66 -11.24 -7.05 -2.27
N ILE A 67 -10.79 -8.19 -1.75
CA ILE A 67 -11.37 -9.52 -2.03
C ILE A 67 -12.74 -9.70 -1.36
N GLY A 68 -12.87 -9.26 -0.13
CA GLY A 68 -14.15 -9.29 0.59
C GLY A 68 -15.04 -8.14 0.16
N ARG A 69 -15.11 -7.15 0.99
CA ARG A 69 -15.72 -5.84 0.74
C ARG A 69 -15.14 -4.83 1.72
N PHE A 70 -15.11 -3.57 1.38
CA PHE A 70 -14.80 -2.52 2.33
C PHE A 70 -16.06 -2.18 3.16
N GLU A 71 -16.84 -1.19 2.82
CA GLU A 71 -18.09 -0.86 3.54
C GLU A 71 -19.35 -1.30 2.76
N ARG A 72 -19.28 -1.32 1.42
CA ARG A 72 -20.40 -1.61 0.52
C ARG A 72 -20.37 -3.06 0.02
N GLU A 73 -21.55 -3.67 -0.13
CA GLU A 73 -21.66 -4.96 -0.82
C GLU A 73 -21.32 -4.81 -2.30
N ARG A 74 -20.40 -5.64 -2.79
CA ARG A 74 -19.97 -5.74 -4.20
C ARG A 74 -19.29 -7.07 -4.48
N PRO A 75 -19.13 -7.44 -5.75
CA PRO A 75 -18.23 -8.54 -6.12
C PRO A 75 -16.79 -8.27 -5.64
N GLY A 76 -16.07 -9.32 -5.26
CA GLY A 76 -14.66 -9.21 -4.85
C GLY A 76 -13.81 -8.66 -5.98
N LEU A 77 -12.85 -7.78 -5.64
CA LEU A 77 -11.84 -7.24 -6.54
C LEU A 77 -10.55 -8.04 -6.39
N ALA A 78 -9.87 -8.34 -7.50
CA ALA A 78 -8.72 -9.23 -7.49
C ALA A 78 -7.49 -8.57 -6.80
N ALA A 79 -7.09 -9.09 -5.65
CA ALA A 79 -5.90 -8.64 -4.91
C ALA A 79 -5.19 -9.81 -4.23
N ILE A 80 -3.87 -9.74 -4.13
CA ILE A 80 -3.02 -10.76 -3.48
C ILE A 80 -1.99 -10.08 -2.60
N ALA A 81 -2.00 -10.39 -1.29
CA ALA A 81 -0.91 -10.02 -0.41
C ALA A 81 0.24 -11.04 -0.55
N LEU A 82 1.40 -10.58 -1.01
CA LEU A 82 2.60 -11.41 -1.20
C LEU A 82 3.29 -11.79 0.13
N THR A 83 2.64 -11.53 1.23
CA THR A 83 3.17 -11.63 2.60
C THR A 83 2.59 -12.79 3.39
N THR A 84 1.74 -13.62 2.79
CA THR A 84 0.94 -14.62 3.52
C THR A 84 1.43 -16.05 3.38
N ASP A 85 1.96 -16.45 2.23
CA ASP A 85 2.42 -17.82 2.01
C ASP A 85 3.80 -18.02 2.62
N SER A 86 3.82 -18.66 3.80
CA SER A 86 5.05 -18.92 4.54
C SER A 86 6.00 -19.87 3.80
N SER A 87 5.47 -20.78 2.97
CA SER A 87 6.29 -21.71 2.19
C SER A 87 7.03 -20.96 1.08
N ILE A 88 6.35 -20.08 0.36
CA ILE A 88 6.97 -19.22 -0.66
C ILE A 88 8.04 -18.33 -0.04
N LEU A 89 7.69 -17.62 1.04
CA LEU A 89 8.60 -16.68 1.69
C LEU A 89 9.86 -17.37 2.24
N THR A 90 9.69 -18.51 2.90
CA THR A 90 10.81 -19.24 3.49
C THR A 90 11.66 -19.96 2.45
N ALA A 91 11.06 -20.57 1.42
CA ALA A 91 11.81 -21.20 0.35
C ALA A 91 12.66 -20.17 -0.42
N ILE A 92 12.09 -19.05 -0.84
CA ILE A 92 12.84 -18.01 -1.56
C ILE A 92 13.90 -17.39 -0.66
N GLY A 93 13.59 -17.10 0.62
CA GLY A 93 14.55 -16.54 1.56
C GLY A 93 15.71 -17.48 1.89
N ASN A 94 15.48 -18.81 1.86
CA ASN A 94 16.52 -19.82 2.08
C ASN A 94 17.36 -20.10 0.83
N ASP A 95 16.73 -20.23 -0.33
CA ASP A 95 17.38 -20.69 -1.57
C ASP A 95 18.07 -19.54 -2.33
N TYR A 96 17.65 -18.30 -2.09
CA TYR A 96 18.21 -17.09 -2.69
C TYR A 96 18.61 -16.09 -1.62
N ASP A 97 17.75 -15.10 -1.33
CA ASP A 97 17.93 -14.09 -0.28
C ASP A 97 16.57 -13.49 0.14
N PHE A 98 16.60 -12.74 1.25
CA PHE A 98 15.40 -12.05 1.75
C PHE A 98 14.96 -10.91 0.82
N ASP A 99 15.86 -10.32 0.05
CA ASP A 99 15.53 -9.26 -0.87
C ASP A 99 14.74 -9.76 -2.09
N SER A 100 14.77 -11.06 -2.36
CA SER A 100 14.07 -11.69 -3.49
C SER A 100 12.65 -12.17 -3.18
N ILE A 101 12.21 -12.18 -1.91
CA ILE A 101 10.95 -12.82 -1.49
C ILE A 101 9.69 -12.27 -2.19
N PHE A 102 9.66 -10.97 -2.50
CA PHE A 102 8.54 -10.35 -3.20
C PHE A 102 8.76 -10.28 -4.71
N SER A 103 9.98 -9.96 -5.17
CA SER A 103 10.27 -9.82 -6.59
C SER A 103 10.02 -11.12 -7.37
N LYS A 104 10.37 -12.28 -6.81
CA LYS A 104 10.08 -13.57 -7.44
C LYS A 104 8.58 -13.85 -7.57
N GLN A 105 7.79 -13.46 -6.57
CA GLN A 105 6.33 -13.57 -6.65
C GLN A 105 5.76 -12.62 -7.70
N VAL A 106 6.23 -11.37 -7.76
CA VAL A 106 5.86 -10.41 -8.82
C VAL A 106 6.19 -10.97 -10.21
N GLN A 107 7.39 -11.53 -10.41
CA GLN A 107 7.80 -12.15 -11.66
C GLN A 107 6.89 -13.30 -12.08
N ALA A 108 6.41 -14.11 -11.11
CA ALA A 108 5.56 -15.28 -11.38
C ALA A 108 4.08 -14.91 -11.60
N LEU A 109 3.55 -13.95 -10.85
CA LEU A 109 2.12 -13.67 -10.74
C LEU A 109 1.70 -12.40 -11.50
N GLY A 110 2.60 -11.43 -11.65
CA GLY A 110 2.32 -10.14 -12.27
C GLY A 110 2.16 -10.26 -13.79
N ALA A 111 1.28 -9.46 -14.35
CA ALA A 111 1.02 -9.32 -15.77
C ALA A 111 0.95 -7.83 -16.17
N PRO A 112 1.14 -7.46 -17.44
CA PRO A 112 0.95 -6.10 -17.90
C PRO A 112 -0.44 -5.55 -17.53
N GLY A 113 -0.49 -4.32 -17.02
CA GLY A 113 -1.72 -3.69 -16.56
C GLY A 113 -2.14 -4.00 -15.11
N ASP A 114 -1.47 -4.93 -14.42
CA ASP A 114 -1.64 -5.13 -12.99
C ASP A 114 -1.04 -3.95 -12.19
N VAL A 115 -1.39 -3.87 -10.91
CA VAL A 115 -0.82 -2.88 -9.98
C VAL A 115 0.00 -3.58 -8.90
N LEU A 116 1.15 -3.01 -8.54
CA LEU A 116 1.87 -3.34 -7.31
C LEU A 116 1.67 -2.24 -6.26
N LEU A 117 1.05 -2.56 -5.12
CA LEU A 117 1.05 -1.73 -3.92
C LEU A 117 2.29 -2.07 -3.08
N ALA A 118 3.29 -1.20 -3.12
CA ALA A 118 4.59 -1.37 -2.48
C ALA A 118 4.68 -0.52 -1.20
N ILE A 119 4.70 -1.15 -0.01
CA ILE A 119 4.62 -0.46 1.27
C ILE A 119 5.95 -0.52 2.02
N SER A 120 6.58 0.64 2.27
CA SER A 120 7.81 0.76 3.04
C SER A 120 7.90 2.11 3.74
N THR A 121 7.76 2.16 5.06
CA THR A 121 7.81 3.42 5.83
C THR A 121 9.09 4.23 5.66
N SER A 122 10.22 3.59 5.38
CA SER A 122 11.50 4.25 5.12
C SER A 122 11.76 4.51 3.63
N GLY A 123 11.04 3.81 2.73
CA GLY A 123 11.35 3.78 1.31
C GLY A 123 12.67 3.09 0.95
N ASN A 124 13.28 2.34 1.90
CA ASN A 124 14.62 1.76 1.71
C ASN A 124 14.66 0.23 1.88
N SER A 125 13.53 -0.46 1.98
CA SER A 125 13.47 -1.92 2.10
C SER A 125 13.93 -2.58 0.79
N GLY A 126 15.01 -3.37 0.83
CA GLY A 126 15.62 -3.99 -0.37
C GLY A 126 14.65 -4.90 -1.10
N ASN A 127 13.91 -5.75 -0.40
CA ASN A 127 12.92 -6.64 -0.99
C ASN A 127 11.72 -5.90 -1.63
N VAL A 128 11.29 -4.77 -1.06
CA VAL A 128 10.22 -3.94 -1.66
C VAL A 128 10.74 -3.22 -2.90
N LEU A 129 11.98 -2.71 -2.87
CA LEU A 129 12.63 -2.11 -4.04
C LEU A 129 12.78 -3.13 -5.18
N ALA A 130 13.23 -4.35 -4.87
CA ALA A 130 13.34 -5.42 -5.87
C ALA A 130 11.97 -5.77 -6.48
N ALA A 131 10.89 -5.75 -5.67
CA ALA A 131 9.52 -5.95 -6.18
C ALA A 131 9.07 -4.82 -7.12
N VAL A 132 9.38 -3.56 -6.80
CA VAL A 132 9.10 -2.40 -7.67
C VAL A 132 9.77 -2.57 -9.04
N LEU A 133 11.08 -2.87 -9.06
CA LEU A 133 11.81 -3.07 -10.30
C LEU A 133 11.27 -4.27 -11.11
N ALA A 134 10.85 -5.34 -10.43
CA ALA A 134 10.23 -6.49 -11.07
C ALA A 134 8.84 -6.16 -11.67
N ALA A 135 8.05 -5.32 -11.00
CA ALA A 135 6.75 -4.87 -11.48
C ALA A 135 6.89 -3.99 -12.74
N GLN A 136 7.81 -3.03 -12.72
CA GLN A 136 8.12 -2.18 -13.87
C GLN A 136 8.59 -3.00 -15.09
N ALA A 137 9.44 -4.02 -14.87
CA ALA A 137 9.88 -4.93 -15.93
C ALA A 137 8.75 -5.80 -16.53
N LYS A 138 7.57 -5.81 -15.90
CA LYS A 138 6.36 -6.53 -16.34
C LYS A 138 5.25 -5.58 -16.83
N ASP A 139 5.57 -4.31 -17.06
CA ASP A 139 4.60 -3.29 -17.47
C ASP A 139 3.41 -3.16 -16.47
N MET A 140 3.69 -3.33 -15.18
CA MET A 140 2.76 -3.06 -14.10
C MET A 140 2.92 -1.62 -13.63
N THR A 141 1.85 -1.00 -13.14
CA THR A 141 1.90 0.29 -12.45
C THR A 141 2.24 0.08 -10.97
N VAL A 142 3.09 0.92 -10.41
CA VAL A 142 3.44 0.87 -8.98
C VAL A 142 2.75 1.99 -8.22
N ILE A 143 2.12 1.65 -7.09
CA ILE A 143 1.70 2.59 -6.06
C ILE A 143 2.63 2.40 -4.86
N ALA A 144 3.56 3.33 -4.67
CA ALA A 144 4.51 3.28 -3.55
C ALA A 144 3.96 4.08 -2.36
N LEU A 145 3.68 3.38 -1.25
CA LEU A 145 3.24 3.96 0.01
C LEU A 145 4.43 4.04 0.97
N THR A 146 4.91 5.25 1.22
CA THR A 146 6.16 5.49 1.94
C THR A 146 6.00 6.54 3.04
N GLY A 147 7.07 6.84 3.75
CA GLY A 147 7.18 7.96 4.67
C GLY A 147 8.52 8.68 4.48
N ARG A 148 8.79 9.63 5.38
CA ARG A 148 10.00 10.45 5.36
C ARG A 148 10.13 11.23 4.05
N ASN A 149 11.16 10.95 3.27
CA ASN A 149 11.42 11.52 1.95
C ASN A 149 11.22 10.52 0.80
N GLY A 150 10.71 9.30 1.09
CA GLY A 150 10.47 8.25 0.12
C GLY A 150 11.66 7.34 -0.19
N GLY A 151 12.87 7.72 0.24
CA GLY A 151 14.09 6.91 0.09
C GLY A 151 14.36 6.43 -1.35
N LYS A 152 15.00 5.28 -1.47
CA LYS A 152 15.34 4.65 -2.77
C LYS A 152 14.12 4.27 -3.60
N LEU A 153 12.96 4.01 -2.96
CA LEU A 153 11.72 3.73 -3.69
C LEU A 153 11.33 4.93 -4.54
N ARG A 154 11.36 6.15 -3.97
CA ARG A 154 11.05 7.37 -4.72
C ARG A 154 11.93 7.54 -5.95
N GLU A 155 13.24 7.23 -5.83
CA GLU A 155 14.19 7.35 -6.91
C GLU A 155 13.98 6.32 -8.02
N ALA A 156 13.38 5.18 -7.70
CA ALA A 156 13.11 4.08 -8.62
C ALA A 156 11.78 4.23 -9.38
N LEU A 157 10.87 5.11 -8.91
CA LEU A 157 9.55 5.30 -9.55
C LEU A 157 9.69 6.01 -10.89
N THR A 158 8.85 5.61 -11.84
CA THR A 158 8.71 6.22 -13.16
C THR A 158 7.56 7.24 -13.19
N GLU A 159 7.37 7.93 -14.31
CA GLU A 159 6.30 8.92 -14.48
C GLU A 159 4.89 8.30 -14.44
N THR A 160 4.76 7.00 -14.70
CA THR A 160 3.49 6.26 -14.66
C THR A 160 3.18 5.71 -13.28
N ASP A 161 4.13 5.76 -12.36
CA ASP A 161 3.96 5.25 -11.00
C ASP A 161 3.41 6.33 -10.06
N VAL A 162 2.78 5.92 -8.97
CA VAL A 162 2.19 6.81 -7.99
C VAL A 162 2.98 6.77 -6.69
N HIS A 163 3.37 7.93 -6.18
CA HIS A 163 4.08 8.06 -4.90
C HIS A 163 3.22 8.72 -3.84
N ILE A 164 2.82 7.97 -2.83
CA ILE A 164 2.08 8.44 -1.64
C ILE A 164 3.07 8.45 -0.47
N CYS A 165 3.57 9.64 -0.12
CA CYS A 165 4.63 9.79 0.88
C CYS A 165 4.14 10.55 2.11
N VAL A 166 4.01 9.86 3.25
CA VAL A 166 3.60 10.47 4.52
C VAL A 166 4.71 11.37 5.05
N PRO A 167 4.45 12.66 5.31
CA PRO A 167 5.47 13.64 5.70
C PRO A 167 5.83 13.54 7.19
N HIS A 168 6.41 12.41 7.62
CA HIS A 168 6.80 12.17 9.01
C HIS A 168 7.99 11.21 9.13
N GLU A 169 8.75 11.30 10.26
CA GLU A 169 9.97 10.51 10.48
C GLU A 169 9.73 9.22 11.28
N ARG A 170 8.74 9.22 12.20
CA ARG A 170 8.48 8.09 13.10
C ARG A 170 7.65 7.02 12.39
N THR A 171 8.19 5.81 12.31
CA THR A 171 7.54 4.66 11.67
C THR A 171 6.12 4.42 12.17
N ALA A 172 5.88 4.47 13.49
CA ALA A 172 4.54 4.25 14.05
C ALA A 172 3.51 5.27 13.53
N ARG A 173 3.89 6.56 13.47
CA ARG A 173 3.02 7.62 12.94
C ARG A 173 2.76 7.45 11.44
N ILE A 174 3.79 7.07 10.68
CA ILE A 174 3.67 6.78 9.25
C ILE A 174 2.68 5.64 9.03
N GLN A 175 2.79 4.54 9.77
CA GLN A 175 1.91 3.37 9.65
C GLN A 175 0.44 3.71 9.98
N GLU A 176 0.17 4.56 10.98
CA GLU A 176 -1.19 5.00 11.28
C GLU A 176 -1.84 5.79 10.14
N VAL A 177 -1.04 6.53 9.35
CA VAL A 177 -1.52 7.19 8.14
C VAL A 177 -1.62 6.20 6.98
N HIS A 178 -0.71 5.21 6.87
CA HIS A 178 -0.79 4.16 5.85
C HIS A 178 -2.10 3.38 5.92
N VAL A 179 -2.55 2.99 7.13
CA VAL A 179 -3.86 2.34 7.31
C VAL A 179 -5.00 3.25 6.82
N LEU A 180 -4.96 4.54 7.15
CA LEU A 180 -5.96 5.49 6.66
C LEU A 180 -5.92 5.62 5.13
N VAL A 181 -4.74 5.65 4.51
CA VAL A 181 -4.59 5.67 3.05
C VAL A 181 -5.17 4.40 2.42
N VAL A 182 -4.95 3.23 3.01
CA VAL A 182 -5.57 1.97 2.56
C VAL A 182 -7.10 2.10 2.54
N HIS A 183 -7.69 2.62 3.61
CA HIS A 183 -9.14 2.85 3.65
C HIS A 183 -9.60 3.87 2.60
N CYS A 184 -8.90 4.99 2.42
CA CYS A 184 -9.21 5.97 1.38
C CYS A 184 -9.14 5.40 -0.04
N LEU A 185 -8.16 4.53 -0.31
CA LEU A 185 -8.05 3.83 -1.60
C LEU A 185 -9.25 2.91 -1.82
N CYS A 186 -9.63 2.12 -0.81
CA CYS A 186 -10.76 1.18 -0.90
C CYS A 186 -12.09 1.91 -1.07
N ASP A 187 -12.36 2.92 -0.23
CA ASP A 187 -13.57 3.74 -0.30
C ASP A 187 -13.74 4.41 -1.65
N ALA A 188 -12.68 5.10 -2.11
CA ALA A 188 -12.75 5.83 -3.37
C ALA A 188 -12.78 4.92 -4.61
N VAL A 189 -12.20 3.71 -4.56
CA VAL A 189 -12.39 2.69 -5.61
C VAL A 189 -13.85 2.24 -5.64
N ASP A 190 -14.45 1.95 -4.50
CA ASP A 190 -15.87 1.58 -4.42
C ASP A 190 -16.77 2.72 -4.93
N LEU A 191 -16.46 3.97 -4.59
CA LEU A 191 -17.17 5.15 -5.11
C LEU A 191 -17.08 5.25 -6.64
N GLN A 192 -15.90 5.04 -7.23
CA GLN A 192 -15.71 5.13 -8.69
C GLN A 192 -16.41 3.98 -9.44
N LEU A 193 -16.43 2.77 -8.87
CA LEU A 193 -17.03 1.60 -9.51
C LEU A 193 -18.56 1.53 -9.34
N LEU A 194 -19.09 2.02 -8.22
CA LEU A 194 -20.49 1.83 -7.84
C LEU A 194 -21.32 3.14 -7.83
N GLY A 195 -20.67 4.31 -7.97
CA GLY A 195 -21.30 5.61 -7.81
C GLY A 195 -21.53 6.02 -6.35
N GLU A 196 -22.09 7.21 -6.13
CA GLU A 196 -22.47 7.67 -4.78
C GLU A 196 -23.58 6.79 -4.19
N GLN A 197 -23.56 6.60 -2.87
CA GLN A 197 -24.71 6.04 -2.17
C GLN A 197 -25.76 7.15 -2.04
N ASP A 198 -26.96 6.90 -2.52
CA ASP A 198 -28.12 7.67 -2.04
C ASP A 198 -28.23 7.38 -0.53
N ASN A 199 -27.80 8.31 0.31
CA ASN A 199 -28.06 8.22 1.75
C ASN A 199 -29.57 8.21 1.96
N PRO A 200 -30.11 7.20 2.67
CA PRO A 200 -31.52 7.15 3.00
C PRO A 200 -31.93 8.28 3.94
#